data_56299b58c4be5546ba2b67e340989a1b
#
_entry.id   56299b58c4be5546ba2b67e340989a1b
#
_cell.length_a   1.000
_cell.length_b   1.000
_cell.length_c   1.000
_cell.angle_alpha   90.00
_cell.angle_beta   90.00
_cell.angle_gamma   90.00
#
_symmetry.space_group_name_H-M   'P 1'
#
loop_
_entity.id
_entity.type
_entity.pdbx_description
1 polymer ?
#
loop_
_entity_poly.entity_id
_entity_poly.type
_entity_poly.pdbx_seq_one_letter_code
_entity_poly.pdbx_strand_id
1 'polypeptide(L)'
;MLRPHRMRSPRRVIAAATALCTAALAGTLLAGQASAHPAGAPAKQRPATAAAASAKPAAAGDKVVGYFTNWGVYDRNYHVKNIETSGSAAKLTHINYAFGNVQGGKCAIGDSYADYDKAYTADQSVDGQADTWDNGALRGNFNQLRKLKKLHPNLKVIWSFGGWTWSGGFGEAARNPAAFAQSCYDLVEDKRWADVFDGIDIDWEYPNACGLTCDTSGKDAFTNVMKALRAKFGQNNLVTAAITADASAGGKMDAADYKGAAQYVDWYNPMTYDYFGAWDAKGPTAPHSPLSSYNGIPKAGFNTTDTIAKLKGLGVPANKLLLGIGFYGRGWSGVTQDAPGGTATGAAPGKYEAGIDDYKVLKSRCPATGKVGGTAYAKCGDQWWSYDTPETIGTKMAFKDAQGLGGTFFWELSGDTTNGELIKAIR
;
A
#
# COMPACT_ATOMS: atom_id res chain seq x y z
N MET A 1 48.13 0.50 -26.96
CA MET A 1 47.92 1.60 -26.01
C MET A 1 46.92 2.56 -26.61
N LEU A 2 45.64 2.46 -26.27
CA LEU A 2 44.59 3.39 -26.64
C LEU A 2 43.63 3.46 -25.47
N ARG A 3 43.46 4.66 -24.87
CA ARG A 3 42.58 4.95 -23.73
C ARG A 3 41.14 5.11 -24.23
N PRO A 4 40.11 4.67 -23.50
CA PRO A 4 38.73 4.91 -23.87
C PRO A 4 38.24 6.31 -23.40
N HIS A 5 37.51 6.95 -24.28
CA HIS A 5 36.82 8.25 -24.08
C HIS A 5 35.71 8.15 -23.04
N ARG A 6 35.67 9.12 -22.12
CA ARG A 6 34.54 9.39 -21.22
C ARG A 6 33.41 10.07 -22.00
N MET A 7 32.25 9.46 -22.06
CA MET A 7 31.02 10.14 -22.49
C MET A 7 30.43 10.95 -21.33
N ARG A 8 30.23 12.24 -21.56
CA ARG A 8 29.52 13.16 -20.69
C ARG A 8 28.02 13.08 -21.00
N SER A 9 27.18 12.88 -19.98
CA SER A 9 25.73 12.98 -20.07
C SER A 9 25.27 14.42 -20.09
N PRO A 10 24.20 14.78 -20.85
CA PRO A 10 23.66 16.14 -20.86
C PRO A 10 22.71 16.37 -19.67
N ARG A 11 22.97 17.45 -18.95
CA ARG A 11 22.07 18.00 -17.94
C ARG A 11 20.82 18.58 -18.63
N ARG A 12 19.64 18.12 -18.31
CA ARG A 12 18.37 18.77 -18.66
C ARG A 12 17.96 19.74 -17.55
N VAL A 13 17.83 20.99 -17.93
CA VAL A 13 17.25 22.07 -17.13
C VAL A 13 15.73 21.97 -17.27
N ILE A 14 15.02 21.88 -16.15
CA ILE A 14 13.55 21.97 -16.12
C ILE A 14 13.20 23.38 -15.66
N ALA A 15 12.54 24.13 -16.52
CA ALA A 15 11.98 25.44 -16.23
C ALA A 15 10.59 25.27 -15.58
N ALA A 16 10.40 25.90 -14.41
CA ALA A 16 9.11 26.01 -13.74
C ALA A 16 8.31 27.14 -14.35
N ALA A 17 7.06 26.86 -14.75
CA ALA A 17 6.08 27.87 -15.13
C ALA A 17 5.07 28.04 -13.98
N THR A 18 5.09 29.23 -13.39
CA THR A 18 4.12 29.72 -12.40
C THR A 18 2.94 30.36 -13.12
N ALA A 19 1.74 29.95 -12.84
CA ALA A 19 0.52 30.66 -13.22
C ALA A 19 -0.25 31.08 -11.95
N LEU A 20 -0.31 32.38 -11.71
CA LEU A 20 -1.21 33.04 -10.76
C LEU A 20 -2.60 33.16 -11.37
N CYS A 21 -3.63 32.81 -10.61
CA CYS A 21 -4.99 33.29 -10.81
C CYS A 21 -5.59 33.74 -9.48
N THR A 22 -5.73 35.04 -9.35
CA THR A 22 -6.49 35.76 -8.32
C THR A 22 -7.94 35.89 -8.77
N ALA A 23 -8.90 35.54 -7.91
CA ALA A 23 -10.26 36.04 -8.01
C ALA A 23 -10.84 36.27 -6.61
N ALA A 24 -11.10 37.54 -6.32
CA ALA A 24 -11.83 38.01 -5.15
C ALA A 24 -13.33 38.04 -5.46
N LEU A 25 -14.17 37.65 -4.50
CA LEU A 25 -15.58 38.03 -4.48
C LEU A 25 -16.07 38.17 -3.04
N ALA A 26 -16.56 39.36 -2.77
CA ALA A 26 -17.18 39.83 -1.54
C ALA A 26 -18.69 39.47 -1.52
N GLY A 27 -19.24 39.42 -0.32
CA GLY A 27 -20.70 39.67 -0.17
C GLY A 27 -21.39 38.80 0.84
N THR A 28 -21.72 39.39 1.85
CA THR A 28 -22.94 39.84 2.57
C THR A 28 -23.34 39.02 3.80
N LEU A 29 -23.30 39.76 4.89
CA LEU A 29 -23.88 39.46 6.23
C LEU A 29 -25.41 39.47 6.18
N LEU A 30 -26.04 38.50 6.83
CA LEU A 30 -27.41 38.60 7.32
C LEU A 30 -27.47 38.08 8.75
N ALA A 31 -27.81 38.97 9.66
CA ALA A 31 -28.06 38.72 11.06
C ALA A 31 -29.48 38.13 11.23
N GLY A 32 -29.61 37.07 12.00
CA GLY A 32 -30.89 36.50 12.43
C GLY A 32 -30.90 36.29 13.95
N GLN A 33 -31.90 36.87 14.60
CA GLN A 33 -32.05 37.07 16.02
C GLN A 33 -32.32 35.78 16.83
N ALA A 34 -31.80 35.76 18.04
CA ALA A 34 -32.02 34.77 19.06
C ALA A 34 -33.39 34.95 19.74
N SER A 35 -34.12 33.85 19.93
CA SER A 35 -35.26 33.80 20.85
C SER A 35 -34.94 32.82 22.00
N ALA A 36 -34.94 33.34 23.20
CA ALA A 36 -34.77 32.59 24.44
C ALA A 36 -36.11 32.02 24.91
N HIS A 37 -36.13 30.76 25.39
CA HIS A 37 -37.19 30.20 26.24
C HIS A 37 -36.63 29.40 27.41
N PRO A 38 -37.33 29.25 28.53
CA PRO A 38 -36.74 29.17 29.87
C PRO A 38 -36.44 27.75 30.36
N ALA A 39 -35.62 27.72 31.41
CA ALA A 39 -35.11 26.56 32.11
C ALA A 39 -36.18 25.69 32.77
N GLY A 40 -36.12 24.38 32.53
CA GLY A 40 -36.81 23.32 33.28
C GLY A 40 -35.82 22.59 34.21
N ALA A 41 -36.28 22.25 35.42
CA ALA A 41 -35.51 21.71 36.55
C ALA A 41 -34.86 20.34 36.29
N PRO A 42 -33.85 19.93 37.07
CA PRO A 42 -33.02 18.77 36.76
C PRO A 42 -33.67 17.45 37.18
N ALA A 43 -33.74 16.50 36.23
CA ALA A 43 -34.05 15.11 36.52
C ALA A 43 -32.81 14.36 37.01
N LYS A 44 -32.99 13.61 38.12
CA LYS A 44 -31.96 12.74 38.71
C LYS A 44 -31.52 11.65 37.74
N GLN A 45 -30.29 11.70 37.31
CA GLN A 45 -29.66 10.62 36.52
C GLN A 45 -29.38 9.41 37.43
N ARG A 46 -29.93 8.23 37.02
CA ARG A 46 -29.50 6.90 37.49
C ARG A 46 -28.14 6.59 36.88
N PRO A 47 -27.19 5.95 37.60
CA PRO A 47 -25.92 5.53 37.00
C PRO A 47 -26.17 4.46 35.95
N ALA A 48 -25.74 4.71 34.71
CA ALA A 48 -25.68 3.72 33.65
C ALA A 48 -24.60 2.70 33.99
N THR A 49 -24.98 1.47 34.21
CA THR A 49 -24.01 0.33 34.22
C THR A 49 -23.38 0.23 32.84
N ALA A 50 -22.08 0.40 32.77
CA ALA A 50 -21.30 0.17 31.57
C ALA A 50 -21.46 -1.32 31.20
N ALA A 51 -22.24 -1.59 30.14
CA ALA A 51 -22.22 -2.89 29.50
C ALA A 51 -20.84 -3.09 28.87
N ALA A 52 -20.08 -4.03 29.40
CA ALA A 52 -18.88 -4.52 28.75
C ALA A 52 -19.26 -4.99 27.34
N ALA A 53 -18.77 -4.29 26.31
CA ALA A 53 -18.90 -4.74 24.95
C ALA A 53 -18.17 -6.08 24.84
N SER A 54 -18.92 -7.16 24.70
CA SER A 54 -18.37 -8.48 24.38
C SER A 54 -17.69 -8.35 23.02
N ALA A 55 -16.37 -8.50 23.00
CA ALA A 55 -15.59 -8.58 21.78
C ALA A 55 -16.18 -9.73 20.94
N LYS A 56 -16.70 -9.38 19.76
CA LYS A 56 -17.14 -10.36 18.77
C LYS A 56 -15.92 -11.23 18.43
N PRO A 57 -16.03 -12.58 18.44
CA PRO A 57 -14.93 -13.42 18.00
C PRO A 57 -14.50 -12.97 16.60
N ALA A 58 -13.18 -12.90 16.36
CA ALA A 58 -12.64 -12.64 15.03
C ALA A 58 -13.32 -13.59 14.05
N ALA A 59 -13.90 -13.05 12.99
CA ALA A 59 -14.55 -13.86 11.97
C ALA A 59 -13.52 -14.80 11.38
N ALA A 60 -13.79 -16.10 11.36
CA ALA A 60 -12.97 -17.07 10.66
C ALA A 60 -12.84 -16.63 9.20
N GLY A 61 -11.65 -16.17 8.78
CA GLY A 61 -11.41 -15.75 7.41
C GLY A 61 -10.76 -14.37 7.20
N ASP A 62 -10.32 -13.67 8.25
CA ASP A 62 -9.58 -12.42 8.09
C ASP A 62 -8.28 -12.65 7.29
N LYS A 63 -8.15 -11.90 6.19
CA LYS A 63 -6.96 -11.95 5.35
C LYS A 63 -5.83 -11.13 5.98
N VAL A 64 -4.63 -11.70 5.97
CA VAL A 64 -3.37 -11.00 6.26
C VAL A 64 -2.49 -11.13 5.04
N VAL A 65 -2.37 -10.04 4.28
CA VAL A 65 -1.66 -10.02 2.99
C VAL A 65 -0.39 -9.19 3.12
N GLY A 66 0.78 -9.79 2.91
CA GLY A 66 2.06 -9.09 2.91
C GLY A 66 2.62 -8.95 1.50
N TYR A 67 3.07 -7.75 1.12
CA TYR A 67 3.85 -7.58 -0.09
C TYR A 67 5.29 -8.05 0.12
N PHE A 68 5.79 -8.86 -0.83
CA PHE A 68 7.19 -9.25 -0.95
C PHE A 68 7.75 -8.67 -2.23
N THR A 69 8.81 -7.85 -2.12
CA THR A 69 9.44 -7.20 -3.26
C THR A 69 10.53 -8.07 -3.86
N ASN A 70 10.50 -8.35 -5.17
CA ASN A 70 11.50 -9.19 -5.83
C ASN A 70 12.91 -8.59 -5.76
N TRP A 71 13.03 -7.26 -5.79
CA TRP A 71 14.30 -6.55 -5.64
C TRP A 71 14.86 -6.54 -4.20
N GLY A 72 14.07 -7.01 -3.23
CA GLY A 72 14.52 -7.14 -1.83
C GLY A 72 15.75 -8.04 -1.69
N VAL A 73 16.01 -8.93 -2.65
CA VAL A 73 17.17 -9.84 -2.67
C VAL A 73 18.52 -9.13 -2.91
N TYR A 74 18.50 -7.88 -3.37
CA TYR A 74 19.71 -7.07 -3.61
C TYR A 74 20.13 -6.32 -2.35
N ASP A 75 20.11 -5.00 -2.36
CA ASP A 75 20.64 -4.14 -1.28
C ASP A 75 19.95 -4.37 0.08
N ARG A 76 18.69 -4.83 0.09
CA ARG A 76 17.99 -5.17 1.33
C ARG A 76 18.42 -6.52 1.92
N ASN A 77 19.00 -7.38 1.09
CA ASN A 77 19.35 -8.77 1.43
C ASN A 77 18.18 -9.50 2.15
N TYR A 78 16.97 -9.25 1.66
CA TYR A 78 15.73 -9.83 2.19
C TYR A 78 15.24 -10.91 1.22
N HIS A 79 15.32 -12.14 1.68
CA HIS A 79 14.96 -13.35 0.91
C HIS A 79 13.62 -13.92 1.39
N VAL A 80 12.99 -14.77 0.59
CA VAL A 80 11.76 -15.49 0.99
C VAL A 80 11.97 -16.25 2.30
N LYS A 81 13.16 -16.77 2.56
CA LYS A 81 13.55 -17.38 3.84
C LYS A 81 13.29 -16.47 5.05
N ASN A 82 13.46 -15.15 4.89
CA ASN A 82 13.25 -14.22 6.00
C ASN A 82 11.79 -14.16 6.45
N ILE A 83 10.83 -14.48 5.57
CA ILE A 83 9.41 -14.60 5.92
C ILE A 83 9.20 -15.75 6.92
N GLU A 84 9.91 -16.87 6.72
CA GLU A 84 9.89 -18.02 7.62
C GLU A 84 10.60 -17.70 8.93
N THR A 85 11.85 -17.25 8.85
CA THR A 85 12.70 -17.06 10.04
C THR A 85 12.23 -15.95 10.97
N SER A 86 11.49 -14.96 10.48
CA SER A 86 10.84 -13.91 11.30
C SER A 86 9.56 -14.40 11.98
N GLY A 87 9.03 -15.58 11.60
CA GLY A 87 7.74 -16.08 12.01
C GLY A 87 6.55 -15.43 11.30
N SER A 88 6.82 -14.60 10.26
CA SER A 88 5.76 -13.92 9.48
C SER A 88 4.91 -14.93 8.71
N ALA A 89 5.50 -16.01 8.19
CA ALA A 89 4.79 -17.05 7.44
C ALA A 89 3.58 -17.63 8.18
N ALA A 90 3.72 -17.84 9.49
CA ALA A 90 2.63 -18.36 10.33
C ALA A 90 1.48 -17.36 10.56
N LYS A 91 1.66 -16.09 10.23
CA LYS A 91 0.66 -15.03 10.36
C LYS A 91 -0.01 -14.68 9.03
N LEU A 92 0.71 -14.87 7.93
CA LEU A 92 0.23 -14.56 6.58
C LEU A 92 -0.82 -15.58 6.12
N THR A 93 -1.85 -15.06 5.47
CA THR A 93 -2.76 -15.88 4.65
C THR A 93 -2.36 -15.80 3.18
N HIS A 94 -1.81 -14.65 2.75
CA HIS A 94 -1.42 -14.38 1.37
C HIS A 94 -0.11 -13.60 1.31
N ILE A 95 0.63 -13.81 0.24
CA ILE A 95 1.76 -12.98 -0.18
C ILE A 95 1.41 -12.37 -1.54
N ASN A 96 1.48 -11.04 -1.67
CA ASN A 96 1.52 -10.37 -2.96
C ASN A 96 2.98 -10.26 -3.39
N TYR A 97 3.35 -10.97 -4.45
CA TYR A 97 4.70 -10.93 -5.02
C TYR A 97 4.83 -9.72 -5.96
N ALA A 98 5.65 -8.77 -5.62
CA ALA A 98 5.79 -7.49 -6.31
C ALA A 98 7.16 -7.37 -6.98
N PHE A 99 7.27 -7.05 -8.27
CA PHE A 99 6.19 -6.86 -9.22
C PHE A 99 6.50 -7.56 -10.54
N GLY A 100 5.46 -7.98 -11.22
CA GLY A 100 5.49 -8.13 -12.67
C GLY A 100 5.29 -6.76 -13.34
N ASN A 101 5.80 -6.60 -14.56
CA ASN A 101 5.67 -5.36 -15.33
C ASN A 101 4.42 -5.40 -16.23
N VAL A 102 3.94 -4.21 -16.61
CA VAL A 102 2.93 -4.04 -17.68
C VAL A 102 3.57 -3.24 -18.80
N GLN A 103 3.85 -3.91 -19.92
CA GLN A 103 4.59 -3.34 -21.03
C GLN A 103 3.93 -3.66 -22.36
N GLY A 104 3.72 -2.63 -23.20
CA GLY A 104 3.04 -2.82 -24.48
C GLY A 104 1.63 -3.40 -24.33
N GLY A 105 0.90 -3.02 -23.27
CA GLY A 105 -0.43 -3.51 -22.97
C GLY A 105 -0.50 -4.99 -22.57
N LYS A 106 0.61 -5.58 -22.10
CA LYS A 106 0.72 -6.99 -21.70
C LYS A 106 1.41 -7.13 -20.34
N CYS A 107 1.09 -8.19 -19.61
CA CYS A 107 1.89 -8.63 -18.47
C CYS A 107 3.26 -9.14 -18.97
N ALA A 108 4.30 -8.77 -18.25
CA ALA A 108 5.69 -9.15 -18.54
C ALA A 108 6.46 -9.45 -17.25
N ILE A 109 7.55 -10.20 -17.38
CA ILE A 109 8.51 -10.40 -16.30
C ILE A 109 9.11 -9.05 -15.92
N GLY A 110 9.22 -8.80 -14.61
CA GLY A 110 9.85 -7.61 -14.06
C GLY A 110 11.36 -7.75 -13.97
N ASP A 111 11.81 -8.79 -13.28
CA ASP A 111 13.23 -9.09 -13.04
C ASP A 111 13.46 -10.59 -13.12
N SER A 112 13.84 -11.08 -14.30
CA SER A 112 14.03 -12.52 -14.54
C SER A 112 15.06 -13.15 -13.60
N TYR A 113 16.11 -12.39 -13.24
CA TYR A 113 17.15 -12.90 -12.36
C TYR A 113 16.62 -13.16 -10.95
N ALA A 114 15.97 -12.17 -10.34
CA ALA A 114 15.39 -12.34 -9.01
C ALA A 114 14.22 -13.33 -9.03
N ASP A 115 13.39 -13.30 -10.08
CA ASP A 115 12.16 -14.07 -10.17
C ASP A 115 12.44 -15.59 -10.29
N TYR A 116 13.30 -16.02 -11.25
CA TYR A 116 13.48 -17.45 -11.53
C TYR A 116 14.90 -17.92 -11.93
N ASP A 117 15.89 -17.01 -12.07
CA ASP A 117 17.25 -17.39 -12.52
C ASP A 117 18.27 -17.49 -11.39
N LYS A 118 18.14 -16.65 -10.33
CA LYS A 118 19.05 -16.62 -9.18
C LYS A 118 19.08 -17.99 -8.49
N ALA A 119 20.25 -18.67 -8.48
CA ALA A 119 20.43 -19.88 -7.71
C ALA A 119 20.65 -19.53 -6.23
N TYR A 120 19.78 -20.02 -5.37
CA TYR A 120 19.87 -19.83 -3.92
C TYR A 120 20.80 -20.86 -3.31
N THR A 121 21.68 -20.40 -2.43
CA THR A 121 22.51 -21.27 -1.59
C THR A 121 21.68 -21.88 -0.47
N ALA A 122 22.16 -22.94 0.19
CA ALA A 122 21.45 -23.60 1.26
C ALA A 122 21.11 -22.66 2.43
N ASP A 123 22.02 -21.77 2.78
CA ASP A 123 21.84 -20.77 3.85
C ASP A 123 20.81 -19.69 3.52
N GLN A 124 20.59 -19.39 2.24
CA GLN A 124 19.56 -18.45 1.76
C GLN A 124 18.21 -19.12 1.42
N SER A 125 18.19 -20.45 1.33
CA SER A 125 17.00 -21.20 0.94
C SER A 125 16.06 -21.44 2.10
N VAL A 126 14.74 -21.42 1.82
CA VAL A 126 13.66 -21.62 2.81
C VAL A 126 13.79 -22.95 3.55
N ASP A 127 14.10 -24.03 2.82
CA ASP A 127 14.20 -25.39 3.34
C ASP A 127 15.65 -25.83 3.66
N GLY A 128 16.61 -24.92 3.55
CA GLY A 128 18.03 -25.25 3.78
C GLY A 128 18.68 -26.07 2.66
N GLN A 129 18.02 -26.27 1.52
CA GLN A 129 18.57 -26.96 0.36
C GLN A 129 18.88 -25.96 -0.75
N ALA A 130 20.11 -25.98 -1.26
CA ALA A 130 20.53 -25.15 -2.38
C ALA A 130 19.71 -25.46 -3.64
N ASP A 131 19.53 -24.47 -4.50
CA ASP A 131 18.94 -24.68 -5.82
C ASP A 131 19.93 -25.48 -6.70
N THR A 132 19.40 -26.25 -7.64
CA THR A 132 20.20 -27.06 -8.58
C THR A 132 20.24 -26.40 -9.97
N TRP A 133 21.22 -26.85 -10.78
CA TRP A 133 21.37 -26.46 -12.19
C TRP A 133 20.84 -27.52 -13.14
N ASP A 134 20.07 -28.49 -12.63
CA ASP A 134 19.46 -29.52 -13.45
C ASP A 134 18.54 -28.92 -14.51
N ASN A 135 18.46 -29.57 -15.66
CA ASN A 135 17.62 -29.09 -16.75
C ASN A 135 16.15 -29.03 -16.31
N GLY A 136 15.55 -27.84 -16.45
CA GLY A 136 14.17 -27.58 -16.07
C GLY A 136 13.95 -27.30 -14.56
N ALA A 137 14.99 -27.28 -13.73
CA ALA A 137 14.88 -26.88 -12.33
C ALA A 137 14.45 -25.41 -12.21
N LEU A 138 13.42 -25.13 -11.43
CA LEU A 138 13.04 -23.77 -11.08
C LEU A 138 14.01 -23.23 -10.00
N ARG A 139 14.41 -21.98 -10.15
CA ARG A 139 15.26 -21.22 -9.21
C ARG A 139 14.57 -19.91 -8.83
N GLY A 140 15.34 -18.99 -8.25
CA GLY A 140 14.89 -17.65 -7.90
C GLY A 140 13.84 -17.62 -6.78
N ASN A 141 13.24 -16.46 -6.63
CA ASN A 141 12.17 -16.25 -5.66
C ASN A 141 10.98 -17.20 -5.88
N PHE A 142 10.69 -17.57 -7.13
CA PHE A 142 9.58 -18.47 -7.44
C PHE A 142 9.81 -19.86 -6.83
N ASN A 143 11.01 -20.40 -6.94
CA ASN A 143 11.32 -21.68 -6.27
C ASN A 143 11.29 -21.55 -4.74
N GLN A 144 11.76 -20.43 -4.20
CA GLN A 144 11.72 -20.20 -2.75
C GLN A 144 10.27 -20.07 -2.23
N LEU A 145 9.38 -19.41 -2.99
CA LEU A 145 7.94 -19.37 -2.68
C LEU A 145 7.28 -20.75 -2.78
N ARG A 146 7.65 -21.54 -3.78
CA ARG A 146 7.23 -22.96 -3.88
C ARG A 146 7.62 -23.77 -2.62
N LYS A 147 8.86 -23.58 -2.14
CA LYS A 147 9.35 -24.20 -0.91
C LYS A 147 8.58 -23.70 0.32
N LEU A 148 8.30 -22.39 0.40
CA LEU A 148 7.53 -21.81 1.50
C LEU A 148 6.10 -22.33 1.53
N LYS A 149 5.43 -22.47 0.38
CA LYS A 149 4.08 -23.07 0.28
C LYS A 149 4.06 -24.54 0.72
N LYS A 150 5.13 -25.29 0.51
CA LYS A 150 5.23 -26.67 1.03
C LYS A 150 5.29 -26.72 2.56
N LEU A 151 5.94 -25.76 3.21
CA LEU A 151 5.95 -25.63 4.66
C LEU A 151 4.62 -25.09 5.21
N HIS A 152 3.95 -24.24 4.45
CA HIS A 152 2.70 -23.56 4.80
C HIS A 152 1.62 -23.82 3.73
N PRO A 153 0.97 -24.99 3.67
CA PRO A 153 0.07 -25.38 2.58
C PRO A 153 -1.17 -24.48 2.40
N ASN A 154 -1.54 -23.73 3.44
CA ASN A 154 -2.66 -22.79 3.39
C ASN A 154 -2.25 -21.40 2.89
N LEU A 155 -0.96 -21.12 2.78
CA LEU A 155 -0.45 -19.85 2.28
C LEU A 155 -0.68 -19.74 0.78
N LYS A 156 -1.29 -18.62 0.36
CA LYS A 156 -1.52 -18.30 -1.03
C LYS A 156 -0.52 -17.26 -1.52
N VAL A 157 -0.12 -17.35 -2.78
CA VAL A 157 0.78 -16.39 -3.41
C VAL A 157 0.09 -15.80 -4.64
N ILE A 158 0.03 -14.47 -4.70
CA ILE A 158 -0.62 -13.73 -5.77
C ILE A 158 0.46 -12.90 -6.47
N TRP A 159 0.53 -12.95 -7.81
CA TRP A 159 1.50 -12.13 -8.53
C TRP A 159 0.90 -10.74 -8.81
N SER A 160 1.53 -9.70 -8.25
CA SER A 160 1.12 -8.32 -8.42
C SER A 160 1.84 -7.70 -9.62
N PHE A 161 1.08 -6.98 -10.47
CA PHE A 161 1.59 -6.32 -11.67
C PHE A 161 1.35 -4.83 -11.61
N GLY A 162 2.37 -4.06 -11.95
CA GLY A 162 2.33 -2.59 -11.97
C GLY A 162 3.16 -1.96 -10.86
N GLY A 163 2.50 -1.30 -9.91
CA GLY A 163 3.13 -0.46 -8.91
C GLY A 163 3.54 0.90 -9.46
N TRP A 164 4.16 1.73 -8.61
CA TRP A 164 4.46 3.13 -8.93
C TRP A 164 5.22 3.32 -10.24
N THR A 165 6.23 2.47 -10.52
CA THR A 165 7.11 2.64 -11.68
C THR A 165 6.65 1.93 -12.94
N TRP A 166 5.76 0.93 -12.84
CA TRP A 166 5.36 0.08 -13.96
C TRP A 166 3.88 0.16 -14.32
N SER A 167 3.18 1.18 -13.85
CA SER A 167 1.78 1.44 -14.19
C SER A 167 1.56 2.08 -15.57
N GLY A 168 2.62 2.57 -16.23
CA GLY A 168 2.50 3.29 -17.50
C GLY A 168 1.93 2.47 -18.66
N GLY A 169 1.99 1.13 -18.59
CA GLY A 169 1.45 0.23 -19.62
C GLY A 169 -0.04 -0.06 -19.51
N PHE A 170 -0.69 0.27 -18.40
CA PHE A 170 -2.11 -0.07 -18.19
C PHE A 170 -3.07 0.69 -19.11
N GLY A 171 -2.79 1.94 -19.45
CA GLY A 171 -3.62 2.70 -20.40
C GLY A 171 -3.68 2.02 -21.79
N GLU A 172 -2.60 1.36 -22.20
CA GLU A 172 -2.58 0.54 -23.42
C GLU A 172 -3.31 -0.78 -23.20
N ALA A 173 -3.11 -1.45 -22.06
CA ALA A 173 -3.82 -2.66 -21.68
C ALA A 173 -5.35 -2.46 -21.68
N ALA A 174 -5.83 -1.31 -21.19
CA ALA A 174 -7.24 -0.96 -21.14
C ALA A 174 -7.89 -0.81 -22.52
N ARG A 175 -7.12 -0.60 -23.59
CA ARG A 175 -7.63 -0.58 -24.97
C ARG A 175 -7.98 -1.97 -25.51
N ASN A 176 -7.33 -3.02 -24.98
CA ASN A 176 -7.63 -4.41 -25.32
C ASN A 176 -7.54 -5.30 -24.07
N PRO A 177 -8.52 -5.20 -23.15
CA PRO A 177 -8.49 -5.91 -21.87
C PRO A 177 -8.43 -7.43 -22.01
N ALA A 178 -9.03 -7.98 -23.08
CA ALA A 178 -9.03 -9.43 -23.31
C ALA A 178 -7.61 -9.94 -23.68
N ALA A 179 -6.89 -9.22 -24.54
CA ALA A 179 -5.51 -9.56 -24.89
C ALA A 179 -4.57 -9.37 -23.69
N PHE A 180 -4.78 -8.33 -22.88
CA PHE A 180 -4.07 -8.13 -21.64
C PHE A 180 -4.28 -9.32 -20.69
N ALA A 181 -5.54 -9.66 -20.39
CA ALA A 181 -5.88 -10.78 -19.51
C ALA A 181 -5.30 -12.11 -19.99
N GLN A 182 -5.30 -12.36 -21.32
CA GLN A 182 -4.67 -13.54 -21.89
C GLN A 182 -3.16 -13.57 -21.59
N SER A 183 -2.45 -12.46 -21.84
CA SER A 183 -1.01 -12.38 -21.60
C SER A 183 -0.64 -12.57 -20.13
N CYS A 184 -1.45 -12.05 -19.22
CA CYS A 184 -1.25 -12.22 -17.77
C CYS A 184 -1.47 -13.68 -17.36
N TYR A 185 -2.53 -14.31 -17.88
CA TYR A 185 -2.81 -15.71 -17.61
C TYR A 185 -1.68 -16.62 -18.11
N ASP A 186 -1.22 -16.42 -19.36
CA ASP A 186 -0.14 -17.21 -19.93
C ASP A 186 1.17 -17.07 -19.11
N LEU A 187 1.39 -15.92 -18.49
CA LEU A 187 2.56 -15.69 -17.65
C LEU A 187 2.41 -16.28 -16.24
N VAL A 188 1.27 -16.06 -15.58
CA VAL A 188 1.01 -16.55 -14.22
C VAL A 188 0.90 -18.08 -14.20
N GLU A 189 0.27 -18.67 -15.21
CA GLU A 189 0.05 -20.10 -15.35
C GLU A 189 1.14 -20.80 -16.21
N ASP A 190 2.30 -20.17 -16.40
CA ASP A 190 3.42 -20.82 -17.10
C ASP A 190 3.79 -22.12 -16.37
N LYS A 191 3.88 -23.22 -17.13
CA LYS A 191 4.12 -24.57 -16.64
C LYS A 191 5.33 -24.71 -15.72
N ARG A 192 6.29 -23.76 -15.79
CA ARG A 192 7.49 -23.76 -14.93
C ARG A 192 7.15 -23.42 -13.48
N TRP A 193 6.10 -22.61 -13.26
CA TRP A 193 5.73 -22.09 -11.93
C TRP A 193 4.23 -21.96 -11.68
N ALA A 194 3.37 -22.60 -12.47
CA ALA A 194 1.91 -22.58 -12.29
C ALA A 194 1.44 -23.06 -10.91
N ASP A 195 2.27 -23.84 -10.21
CA ASP A 195 2.01 -24.32 -8.83
C ASP A 195 2.40 -23.30 -7.75
N VAL A 196 3.03 -22.17 -8.12
CA VAL A 196 3.46 -21.13 -7.19
C VAL A 196 2.34 -20.13 -6.95
N PHE A 197 1.72 -19.62 -8.02
CA PHE A 197 0.77 -18.53 -7.93
C PHE A 197 -0.67 -19.02 -7.86
N ASP A 198 -1.46 -18.40 -6.99
CA ASP A 198 -2.88 -18.69 -6.77
C ASP A 198 -3.78 -17.60 -7.39
N GLY A 199 -3.21 -16.68 -8.16
CA GLY A 199 -3.94 -15.61 -8.82
C GLY A 199 -3.08 -14.40 -9.17
N ILE A 200 -3.77 -13.30 -9.50
CA ILE A 200 -3.20 -12.05 -9.98
C ILE A 200 -3.69 -10.88 -9.13
N ASP A 201 -2.80 -9.93 -8.84
CA ASP A 201 -3.10 -8.62 -8.26
C ASP A 201 -2.76 -7.53 -9.27
N ILE A 202 -3.57 -6.49 -9.33
CA ILE A 202 -3.36 -5.34 -10.21
C ILE A 202 -3.09 -4.10 -9.35
N ASP A 203 -1.90 -3.54 -9.52
CA ASP A 203 -1.48 -2.31 -8.86
C ASP A 203 -1.33 -1.20 -9.91
N TRP A 204 -2.47 -0.62 -10.30
CA TRP A 204 -2.54 0.44 -11.30
C TRP A 204 -2.58 1.81 -10.63
N GLU A 205 -1.50 2.57 -10.77
CA GLU A 205 -1.30 3.87 -10.14
C GLU A 205 -1.24 5.01 -11.18
N TYR A 206 -2.38 5.58 -11.66
CA TYR A 206 -3.74 5.29 -11.26
C TYR A 206 -4.67 5.27 -12.48
N PRO A 207 -5.74 4.47 -12.49
CA PRO A 207 -6.67 4.43 -13.61
C PRO A 207 -7.38 5.78 -13.76
N ASN A 208 -7.36 6.31 -15.00
CA ASN A 208 -7.96 7.60 -15.38
C ASN A 208 -7.50 8.78 -14.50
N ALA A 209 -6.28 8.72 -13.96
CA ALA A 209 -5.70 9.75 -13.09
C ALA A 209 -4.16 9.78 -13.21
N CYS A 210 -3.54 10.78 -12.58
CA CYS A 210 -2.09 10.90 -12.58
C CYS A 210 -1.47 10.17 -11.37
N GLY A 211 -0.49 9.31 -11.67
CA GLY A 211 0.54 8.82 -10.76
C GLY A 211 1.89 9.37 -11.21
N LEU A 212 2.89 8.50 -11.39
CA LEU A 212 4.16 8.85 -12.03
C LEU A 212 3.92 9.24 -13.51
N THR A 213 2.98 8.59 -14.17
CA THR A 213 2.43 8.96 -15.48
C THR A 213 0.93 9.19 -15.35
N CYS A 214 0.36 10.06 -16.20
CA CYS A 214 -1.08 10.29 -16.24
C CYS A 214 -1.74 9.30 -17.18
N ASP A 215 -2.83 8.70 -16.73
CA ASP A 215 -3.71 7.86 -17.54
C ASP A 215 -5.01 8.60 -17.88
N THR A 216 -5.49 8.41 -19.11
CA THR A 216 -6.72 9.04 -19.65
C THR A 216 -7.64 7.99 -20.30
N SER A 217 -7.55 6.74 -19.88
CA SER A 217 -8.31 5.63 -20.46
C SER A 217 -9.81 5.65 -20.17
N GLY A 218 -10.24 6.55 -19.26
CA GLY A 218 -11.64 6.76 -18.91
C GLY A 218 -12.10 5.98 -17.69
N LYS A 219 -13.26 6.37 -17.15
CA LYS A 219 -13.76 5.90 -15.85
C LYS A 219 -13.97 4.38 -15.78
N ASP A 220 -14.40 3.76 -16.89
CA ASP A 220 -14.75 2.34 -16.96
C ASP A 220 -13.55 1.43 -17.27
N ALA A 221 -12.39 2.02 -17.56
CA ALA A 221 -11.21 1.26 -18.00
C ALA A 221 -10.77 0.22 -16.97
N PHE A 222 -10.72 0.59 -15.70
CA PHE A 222 -10.38 -0.32 -14.61
C PHE A 222 -11.39 -1.47 -14.49
N THR A 223 -12.69 -1.17 -14.53
CA THR A 223 -13.75 -2.20 -14.51
C THR A 223 -13.61 -3.18 -15.69
N ASN A 224 -13.31 -2.68 -16.88
CA ASN A 224 -13.16 -3.52 -18.07
C ASN A 224 -11.93 -4.44 -17.95
N VAL A 225 -10.82 -3.95 -17.40
CA VAL A 225 -9.61 -4.76 -17.13
C VAL A 225 -9.92 -5.86 -16.11
N MET A 226 -10.53 -5.51 -14.96
CA MET A 226 -10.85 -6.50 -13.92
C MET A 226 -11.86 -7.54 -14.40
N LYS A 227 -12.85 -7.15 -15.20
CA LYS A 227 -13.79 -8.06 -15.84
C LYS A 227 -13.11 -9.07 -16.76
N ALA A 228 -12.18 -8.60 -17.59
CA ALA A 228 -11.45 -9.46 -18.51
C ALA A 228 -10.52 -10.44 -17.76
N LEU A 229 -9.83 -9.97 -16.72
CA LEU A 229 -9.01 -10.82 -15.85
C LEU A 229 -9.87 -11.89 -15.16
N ARG A 230 -11.01 -11.53 -14.56
CA ARG A 230 -11.90 -12.51 -13.93
C ARG A 230 -12.45 -13.54 -14.94
N ALA A 231 -12.81 -13.09 -16.11
CA ALA A 231 -13.27 -13.99 -17.18
C ALA A 231 -12.17 -14.99 -17.60
N LYS A 232 -10.91 -14.55 -17.64
CA LYS A 232 -9.79 -15.39 -18.05
C LYS A 232 -9.29 -16.31 -16.94
N PHE A 233 -9.11 -15.79 -15.71
CA PHE A 233 -8.62 -16.57 -14.57
C PHE A 233 -9.68 -17.49 -13.94
N GLY A 234 -10.96 -17.29 -14.26
CA GLY A 234 -12.06 -18.07 -13.70
C GLY A 234 -12.34 -17.75 -12.24
N GLN A 235 -13.12 -18.60 -11.57
CA GLN A 235 -13.53 -18.39 -10.18
C GLN A 235 -12.59 -19.02 -9.14
N ASN A 236 -11.70 -19.89 -9.57
CA ASN A 236 -10.79 -20.63 -8.69
C ASN A 236 -9.50 -19.86 -8.39
N ASN A 237 -9.11 -18.96 -9.28
CA ASN A 237 -7.96 -18.08 -9.09
C ASN A 237 -8.36 -16.76 -8.47
N LEU A 238 -7.50 -16.24 -7.61
CA LEU A 238 -7.69 -14.93 -6.99
C LEU A 238 -7.43 -13.81 -8.01
N VAL A 239 -8.30 -12.80 -7.98
CA VAL A 239 -8.14 -11.56 -8.73
C VAL A 239 -8.32 -10.42 -7.74
N THR A 240 -7.25 -9.68 -7.47
CA THR A 240 -7.23 -8.60 -6.48
C THR A 240 -6.69 -7.32 -7.09
N ALA A 241 -6.82 -6.21 -6.38
CA ALA A 241 -6.19 -4.98 -6.82
C ALA A 241 -5.82 -4.07 -5.65
N ALA A 242 -4.60 -3.49 -5.72
CA ALA A 242 -4.25 -2.30 -4.96
C ALA A 242 -4.92 -1.09 -5.62
N ILE A 243 -5.47 -0.20 -4.80
CA ILE A 243 -6.21 0.96 -5.27
C ILE A 243 -5.86 2.22 -4.48
N THR A 244 -6.13 3.38 -5.08
CA THR A 244 -5.91 4.68 -4.43
C THR A 244 -6.70 4.81 -3.12
N ALA A 245 -6.12 5.56 -2.18
CA ALA A 245 -6.79 5.98 -0.95
C ALA A 245 -7.19 7.48 -0.96
N ASP A 246 -7.05 8.18 -2.09
CA ASP A 246 -7.45 9.59 -2.23
C ASP A 246 -8.97 9.74 -2.20
N ALA A 247 -9.52 9.94 -1.00
CA ALA A 247 -10.94 10.14 -0.77
C ALA A 247 -11.39 11.61 -0.87
N SER A 248 -10.49 12.53 -1.24
CA SER A 248 -10.85 13.94 -1.43
C SER A 248 -11.93 14.11 -2.50
N ALA A 249 -12.70 15.20 -2.42
CA ALA A 249 -13.72 15.52 -3.43
C ALA A 249 -13.04 15.72 -4.80
N GLY A 250 -13.49 15.01 -5.83
CA GLY A 250 -12.88 15.00 -7.15
C GLY A 250 -11.49 14.34 -7.19
N GLY A 251 -11.10 13.63 -6.13
CA GLY A 251 -9.83 12.93 -6.04
C GLY A 251 -9.78 11.66 -6.90
N LYS A 252 -8.64 10.95 -6.83
CA LYS A 252 -8.39 9.78 -7.68
C LYS A 252 -9.44 8.69 -7.52
N MET A 253 -10.06 8.56 -6.34
CA MET A 253 -11.12 7.58 -6.12
C MET A 253 -12.38 7.86 -6.94
N ASP A 254 -12.63 9.11 -7.33
CA ASP A 254 -13.77 9.48 -8.19
C ASP A 254 -13.47 9.28 -9.68
N ALA A 255 -12.21 9.04 -10.04
CA ALA A 255 -11.75 8.94 -11.42
C ALA A 255 -12.06 7.58 -12.07
N ALA A 256 -12.24 6.51 -11.27
CA ALA A 256 -12.50 5.15 -11.75
C ALA A 256 -13.76 4.55 -11.12
N ASP A 257 -14.36 3.53 -11.77
CA ASP A 257 -15.53 2.82 -11.26
C ASP A 257 -15.14 1.61 -10.40
N TYR A 258 -14.71 1.87 -9.16
CA TYR A 258 -14.37 0.80 -8.21
C TYR A 258 -15.59 -0.03 -7.78
N LYS A 259 -16.81 0.55 -7.80
CA LYS A 259 -18.05 -0.19 -7.53
C LYS A 259 -18.32 -1.24 -8.61
N GLY A 260 -18.26 -0.83 -9.88
CA GLY A 260 -18.47 -1.74 -11.01
C GLY A 260 -17.43 -2.85 -11.07
N ALA A 261 -16.17 -2.53 -10.73
CA ALA A 261 -15.10 -3.51 -10.68
C ALA A 261 -15.19 -4.48 -9.50
N ALA A 262 -15.85 -4.10 -8.38
CA ALA A 262 -15.95 -4.92 -7.16
C ALA A 262 -16.58 -6.30 -7.37
N GLN A 263 -17.41 -6.48 -8.40
CA GLN A 263 -18.00 -7.77 -8.73
C GLN A 263 -17.00 -8.77 -9.34
N TYR A 264 -15.87 -8.26 -9.86
CA TYR A 264 -14.86 -9.06 -10.56
C TYR A 264 -13.62 -9.34 -9.72
N VAL A 265 -13.44 -8.62 -8.60
CA VAL A 265 -12.33 -8.84 -7.67
C VAL A 265 -12.76 -9.66 -6.46
N ASP A 266 -11.81 -10.39 -5.87
CA ASP A 266 -12.01 -11.03 -4.57
C ASP A 266 -11.97 -9.98 -3.46
N TRP A 267 -11.01 -9.04 -3.52
CA TRP A 267 -10.91 -7.89 -2.62
C TRP A 267 -10.04 -6.78 -3.22
N TYR A 268 -10.12 -5.61 -2.60
CA TYR A 268 -9.26 -4.46 -2.82
C TYR A 268 -8.28 -4.28 -1.68
N ASN A 269 -7.11 -3.76 -2.01
CA ASN A 269 -6.07 -3.26 -1.12
C ASN A 269 -6.01 -1.72 -1.23
N PRO A 270 -6.89 -0.94 -0.56
CA PRO A 270 -6.79 0.52 -0.54
C PRO A 270 -5.47 0.92 0.15
N MET A 271 -4.60 1.63 -0.56
CA MET A 271 -3.28 2.04 -0.09
C MET A 271 -3.40 3.18 0.93
N THR A 272 -3.88 2.86 2.14
CA THR A 272 -4.14 3.81 3.24
C THR A 272 -2.85 4.22 3.95
N TYR A 273 -1.84 4.55 3.15
CA TYR A 273 -0.55 5.11 3.50
C TYR A 273 -0.10 6.06 2.38
N ASP A 274 1.02 6.73 2.54
CA ASP A 274 1.52 7.72 1.58
C ASP A 274 0.55 8.87 1.31
N TYR A 275 -0.26 9.25 2.30
CA TYR A 275 -1.10 10.43 2.21
C TYR A 275 -0.27 11.72 2.18
N PHE A 276 0.83 11.76 2.95
CA PHE A 276 1.74 12.91 3.05
C PHE A 276 3.19 12.43 3.08
N GLY A 277 4.09 13.20 2.46
CA GLY A 277 5.50 12.89 2.39
C GLY A 277 6.33 14.04 1.86
N ALA A 278 7.64 13.88 1.82
CA ALA A 278 8.59 14.94 1.47
C ALA A 278 8.68 15.22 -0.05
N TRP A 279 7.76 14.72 -0.88
CA TRP A 279 7.45 15.30 -2.19
C TRP A 279 6.94 16.75 -2.03
N ASP A 280 6.28 17.06 -0.90
CA ASP A 280 6.04 18.41 -0.43
C ASP A 280 7.23 18.84 0.45
N ALA A 281 8.37 19.17 -0.20
CA ALA A 281 9.66 19.36 0.46
C ALA A 281 9.68 20.44 1.54
N LYS A 282 8.78 21.41 1.48
CA LYS A 282 8.64 22.50 2.46
C LYS A 282 7.68 22.16 3.60
N GLY A 283 7.09 20.97 3.60
CA GLY A 283 6.00 20.62 4.48
C GLY A 283 4.64 21.15 4.00
N PRO A 284 3.62 21.21 4.84
CA PRO A 284 3.69 20.93 6.28
C PRO A 284 3.97 19.46 6.60
N THR A 285 4.68 19.19 7.70
CA THR A 285 4.86 17.81 8.19
C THR A 285 3.51 17.22 8.58
N ALA A 286 3.24 16.00 8.14
CA ALA A 286 1.99 15.31 8.41
C ALA A 286 2.19 13.79 8.42
N PRO A 287 1.41 13.03 9.21
CA PRO A 287 1.47 11.57 9.19
C PRO A 287 1.16 11.00 7.81
N HIS A 288 1.96 10.05 7.33
CA HIS A 288 1.73 9.44 6.03
C HIS A 288 0.58 8.41 6.03
N SER A 289 0.17 7.91 7.21
CA SER A 289 -0.88 6.87 7.32
C SER A 289 -1.91 7.15 8.43
N PRO A 290 -2.50 8.37 8.52
CA PRO A 290 -3.43 8.68 9.59
C PRO A 290 -4.69 7.81 9.50
N LEU A 291 -5.10 7.22 10.63
CA LEU A 291 -6.34 6.46 10.72
C LEU A 291 -7.56 7.36 10.58
N SER A 292 -7.54 8.52 11.24
CA SER A 292 -8.64 9.48 11.22
C SER A 292 -8.15 10.90 10.94
N SER A 293 -9.08 11.77 10.53
CA SER A 293 -8.81 13.19 10.43
C SER A 293 -8.44 13.79 11.79
N TYR A 294 -7.68 14.87 11.79
CA TYR A 294 -7.24 15.61 12.97
C TYR A 294 -7.19 17.12 12.67
N ASN A 295 -7.19 17.94 13.71
CA ASN A 295 -7.08 19.40 13.53
C ASN A 295 -5.75 19.77 12.88
N GLY A 296 -5.81 20.47 11.74
CA GLY A 296 -4.63 20.85 10.95
C GLY A 296 -4.16 19.80 9.95
N ILE A 297 -4.96 18.75 9.65
CA ILE A 297 -4.68 17.84 8.53
C ILE A 297 -4.58 18.65 7.23
N PRO A 298 -3.50 18.51 6.44
CA PRO A 298 -3.27 19.37 5.28
C PRO A 298 -4.31 19.23 4.16
N LYS A 299 -4.92 18.05 4.03
CA LYS A 299 -5.91 17.78 2.98
C LYS A 299 -7.05 16.92 3.51
N ALA A 300 -8.28 17.41 3.39
CA ALA A 300 -9.48 16.65 3.72
C ALA A 300 -9.61 15.41 2.83
N GLY A 301 -10.05 14.28 3.41
CA GLY A 301 -10.16 13.00 2.70
C GLY A 301 -8.85 12.20 2.62
N PHE A 302 -7.75 12.70 3.22
CA PHE A 302 -6.46 12.01 3.27
C PHE A 302 -6.25 11.31 4.61
N ASN A 303 -7.14 10.36 4.90
CA ASN A 303 -7.05 9.46 6.06
C ASN A 303 -7.84 8.18 5.80
N THR A 304 -7.53 7.14 6.56
CA THR A 304 -8.11 5.80 6.40
C THR A 304 -9.62 5.78 6.59
N THR A 305 -10.14 6.50 7.60
CA THR A 305 -11.59 6.54 7.89
C THR A 305 -12.39 7.09 6.70
N ASP A 306 -11.94 8.21 6.12
CA ASP A 306 -12.60 8.81 4.96
C ASP A 306 -12.48 7.92 3.71
N THR A 307 -11.32 7.28 3.50
CA THR A 307 -11.09 6.31 2.42
C THR A 307 -12.09 5.16 2.49
N ILE A 308 -12.20 4.50 3.63
CA ILE A 308 -13.10 3.36 3.83
C ILE A 308 -14.56 3.80 3.75
N ALA A 309 -14.91 4.94 4.36
CA ALA A 309 -16.27 5.49 4.29
C ALA A 309 -16.69 5.78 2.84
N LYS A 310 -15.79 6.40 2.04
CA LYS A 310 -16.06 6.71 0.63
C LYS A 310 -16.24 5.45 -0.21
N LEU A 311 -15.36 4.44 -0.08
CA LEU A 311 -15.50 3.17 -0.81
C LEU A 311 -16.80 2.44 -0.47
N LYS A 312 -17.15 2.37 0.82
CA LYS A 312 -18.45 1.82 1.26
C LYS A 312 -19.62 2.64 0.73
N GLY A 313 -19.52 3.97 0.77
CA GLY A 313 -20.53 4.90 0.22
C GLY A 313 -20.72 4.74 -1.29
N LEU A 314 -19.67 4.43 -2.03
CA LEU A 314 -19.75 4.06 -3.45
C LEU A 314 -20.42 2.69 -3.68
N GLY A 315 -20.57 1.87 -2.64
CA GLY A 315 -21.22 0.56 -2.70
C GLY A 315 -20.26 -0.62 -2.80
N VAL A 316 -18.97 -0.43 -2.49
CA VAL A 316 -18.02 -1.55 -2.36
C VAL A 316 -18.30 -2.28 -1.04
N PRO A 317 -18.52 -3.60 -1.04
CA PRO A 317 -18.75 -4.37 0.19
C PRO A 317 -17.57 -4.28 1.16
N ALA A 318 -17.83 -4.04 2.45
CA ALA A 318 -16.79 -3.90 3.46
C ALA A 318 -15.85 -5.12 3.55
N ASN A 319 -16.38 -6.34 3.43
CA ASN A 319 -15.61 -7.59 3.45
C ASN A 319 -14.70 -7.77 2.22
N LYS A 320 -14.81 -6.93 1.20
CA LYS A 320 -13.90 -6.83 0.05
C LYS A 320 -12.86 -5.72 0.18
N LEU A 321 -12.80 -5.02 1.31
CA LEU A 321 -11.81 -3.99 1.59
C LEU A 321 -10.82 -4.50 2.63
N LEU A 322 -9.52 -4.44 2.35
CA LEU A 322 -8.47 -4.70 3.33
C LEU A 322 -7.90 -3.37 3.82
N LEU A 323 -7.54 -3.30 5.10
CA LEU A 323 -6.92 -2.12 5.68
C LEU A 323 -5.42 -2.12 5.36
N GLY A 324 -4.91 -1.05 4.72
CA GLY A 324 -3.50 -0.92 4.36
C GLY A 324 -2.65 -0.33 5.49
N ILE A 325 -1.45 -0.90 5.68
CA ILE A 325 -0.46 -0.44 6.65
C ILE A 325 0.90 -0.32 5.98
N GLY A 326 1.64 0.78 6.23
CA GLY A 326 3.04 0.91 5.85
C GLY A 326 3.95 0.35 6.92
N PHE A 327 4.84 -0.59 6.57
CA PHE A 327 5.90 -1.07 7.45
C PHE A 327 7.17 -0.20 7.35
N TYR A 328 6.97 1.07 7.04
CA TYR A 328 7.96 2.12 6.85
C TYR A 328 7.42 3.46 7.33
N GLY A 329 8.26 4.47 7.33
CA GLY A 329 7.86 5.84 7.62
C GLY A 329 8.25 6.81 6.53
N ARG A 330 7.58 7.97 6.54
CA ARG A 330 7.90 9.15 5.73
C ARG A 330 8.47 10.25 6.61
N GLY A 331 9.49 10.97 6.09
CA GLY A 331 10.19 11.95 6.92
C GLY A 331 10.73 13.15 6.16
N TRP A 332 10.85 14.26 6.89
CA TRP A 332 11.39 15.54 6.46
C TRP A 332 12.59 15.97 7.32
N SER A 333 13.47 16.77 6.74
CA SER A 333 14.60 17.44 7.41
C SER A 333 14.35 18.95 7.55
N GLY A 334 15.12 19.59 8.43
CA GLY A 334 15.04 21.02 8.71
C GLY A 334 13.78 21.43 9.47
N VAL A 335 13.20 20.49 10.20
CA VAL A 335 11.97 20.70 10.98
C VAL A 335 12.32 21.12 12.40
N THR A 336 11.77 22.23 12.87
CA THR A 336 11.95 22.72 14.23
C THR A 336 10.80 22.40 15.17
N GLN A 337 9.58 22.22 14.62
CA GLN A 337 8.37 21.93 15.37
C GLN A 337 8.24 20.43 15.66
N ASP A 338 7.89 20.07 16.89
CA ASP A 338 7.68 18.65 17.28
C ASP A 338 6.35 18.10 16.76
N ALA A 339 5.26 18.84 16.91
CA ALA A 339 3.94 18.44 16.43
C ALA A 339 3.83 18.50 14.89
N PRO A 340 2.89 17.78 14.28
CA PRO A 340 2.57 17.91 12.84
C PRO A 340 2.23 19.37 12.46
N GLY A 341 2.40 19.71 11.18
CA GLY A 341 2.14 21.06 10.64
C GLY A 341 3.40 21.93 10.53
N GLY A 342 4.57 21.41 10.89
CA GLY A 342 5.85 22.13 10.82
C GLY A 342 6.32 22.32 9.37
N THR A 343 7.05 23.43 9.14
CA THR A 343 7.79 23.64 7.89
C THR A 343 9.03 22.76 7.84
N ALA A 344 9.52 22.49 6.62
CA ALA A 344 10.68 21.65 6.37
C ALA A 344 11.59 22.27 5.30
N THR A 345 12.77 21.69 5.09
CA THR A 345 13.71 22.10 4.05
C THR A 345 13.87 21.06 2.95
N GLY A 346 13.45 19.82 3.19
CA GLY A 346 13.55 18.71 2.23
C GLY A 346 13.22 17.37 2.86
N ALA A 347 13.48 16.32 2.09
CA ALA A 347 13.34 14.94 2.54
C ALA A 347 14.40 14.59 3.59
N ALA A 348 14.02 13.85 4.62
CA ALA A 348 14.98 13.29 5.58
C ALA A 348 15.84 12.20 4.92
N PRO A 349 17.10 12.00 5.37
CA PRO A 349 17.93 10.90 4.88
C PRO A 349 17.30 9.54 5.22
N GLY A 350 17.08 8.72 4.20
CA GLY A 350 16.67 7.33 4.34
C GLY A 350 17.76 6.38 3.85
N LYS A 351 17.68 5.12 4.26
CA LYS A 351 18.71 4.13 3.90
C LYS A 351 18.72 3.81 2.40
N TYR A 352 17.55 3.70 1.79
CA TYR A 352 17.41 3.33 0.37
C TYR A 352 16.92 4.49 -0.48
N GLU A 353 16.10 5.36 0.09
CA GLU A 353 15.50 6.51 -0.58
C GLU A 353 15.32 7.66 0.40
N ALA A 354 15.59 8.90 -0.05
CA ALA A 354 15.36 10.08 0.77
C ALA A 354 13.86 10.24 1.09
N GLY A 355 13.54 10.52 2.33
CA GLY A 355 12.17 10.70 2.81
C GLY A 355 11.46 9.39 3.17
N ILE A 356 12.11 8.23 3.02
CA ILE A 356 11.56 6.93 3.40
C ILE A 356 12.59 6.15 4.22
N ASP A 357 12.14 5.48 5.28
CA ASP A 357 12.96 4.45 5.94
C ASP A 357 12.08 3.37 6.57
N ASP A 358 12.65 2.17 6.69
CA ASP A 358 11.98 1.00 7.24
C ASP A 358 11.62 1.20 8.72
N TYR A 359 10.50 0.65 9.17
CA TYR A 359 10.13 0.65 10.58
C TYR A 359 11.24 0.13 11.49
N LYS A 360 11.87 -1.01 11.12
CA LYS A 360 12.97 -1.61 11.89
C LYS A 360 14.15 -0.67 12.13
N VAL A 361 14.34 0.31 11.26
CA VAL A 361 15.37 1.35 11.39
C VAL A 361 14.85 2.49 12.25
N LEU A 362 13.66 3.00 11.92
CA LEU A 362 13.07 4.18 12.56
C LEU A 362 12.80 3.96 14.04
N LYS A 363 12.33 2.78 14.44
CA LYS A 363 12.04 2.48 15.86
C LYS A 363 13.24 2.73 16.81
N SER A 364 14.46 2.61 16.29
CA SER A 364 15.69 2.81 17.07
C SER A 364 16.35 4.15 16.77
N ARG A 365 16.37 4.56 15.50
CA ARG A 365 17.05 5.79 15.06
C ARG A 365 16.26 7.05 15.44
N CYS A 366 14.95 7.00 15.34
CA CYS A 366 14.05 8.11 15.64
C CYS A 366 12.77 7.57 16.31
N PRO A 367 12.84 7.19 17.60
CA PRO A 367 11.71 6.63 18.33
C PRO A 367 10.51 7.58 18.37
N ALA A 368 9.29 7.03 18.34
CA ALA A 368 8.05 7.80 18.35
C ALA A 368 7.98 8.72 19.59
N THR A 369 7.66 10.00 19.36
CA THR A 369 7.54 11.04 20.39
C THR A 369 6.10 11.46 20.62
N GLY A 370 5.18 11.14 19.70
CA GLY A 370 3.77 11.49 19.82
C GLY A 370 2.89 10.68 18.86
N LYS A 371 1.58 10.95 18.94
CA LYS A 371 0.56 10.36 18.08
C LYS A 371 -0.43 11.41 17.64
N VAL A 372 -0.92 11.31 16.41
CA VAL A 372 -2.00 12.14 15.87
C VAL A 372 -2.78 11.35 14.84
N GLY A 373 -4.10 11.52 14.78
CA GLY A 373 -4.95 10.80 13.82
C GLY A 373 -4.80 9.28 13.88
N GLY A 374 -4.43 8.69 15.04
CA GLY A 374 -4.27 7.24 15.21
C GLY A 374 -2.98 6.66 14.62
N THR A 375 -1.99 7.49 14.29
CA THR A 375 -0.65 7.06 13.86
C THR A 375 0.44 7.76 14.67
N ALA A 376 1.66 7.20 14.71
CA ALA A 376 2.77 7.76 15.45
C ALA A 376 3.56 8.77 14.61
N TYR A 377 4.18 9.72 15.29
CA TYR A 377 5.22 10.57 14.74
C TYR A 377 6.42 10.68 15.68
N ALA A 378 7.55 11.11 15.15
CA ALA A 378 8.79 11.24 15.86
C ALA A 378 9.52 12.50 15.43
N LYS A 379 10.15 13.18 16.40
CA LYS A 379 11.07 14.29 16.18
C LYS A 379 12.42 13.92 16.76
N CYS A 380 13.46 13.91 15.91
CA CYS A 380 14.83 13.59 16.30
C CYS A 380 15.82 14.52 15.58
N GLY A 381 16.52 15.34 16.36
CA GLY A 381 17.33 16.43 15.81
C GLY A 381 16.48 17.39 14.98
N ASP A 382 16.83 17.59 13.71
CA ASP A 382 16.07 18.39 12.74
C ASP A 382 15.14 17.54 11.85
N GLN A 383 15.06 16.21 12.08
CA GLN A 383 14.21 15.32 11.31
C GLN A 383 12.85 15.10 11.98
N TRP A 384 11.81 15.05 11.17
CA TRP A 384 10.47 14.66 11.58
C TRP A 384 10.01 13.47 10.75
N TRP A 385 9.53 12.42 11.42
CA TRP A 385 9.10 11.16 10.79
C TRP A 385 7.70 10.77 11.25
N SER A 386 6.99 10.05 10.41
CA SER A 386 5.72 9.40 10.77
C SER A 386 5.76 7.95 10.33
N TYR A 387 5.31 7.03 11.19
CA TYR A 387 5.24 5.60 10.95
C TYR A 387 4.26 4.93 11.90
N ASP A 388 3.83 3.71 11.58
CA ASP A 388 3.02 2.90 12.49
C ASP A 388 3.89 2.11 13.47
N THR A 389 3.39 1.94 14.68
CA THR A 389 3.96 1.12 15.76
C THR A 389 3.02 -0.05 16.07
N PRO A 390 3.44 -1.08 16.83
CA PRO A 390 2.53 -2.13 17.29
C PRO A 390 1.26 -1.58 17.97
N GLU A 391 1.37 -0.49 18.72
CA GLU A 391 0.23 0.15 19.38
C GLU A 391 -0.73 0.78 18.37
N THR A 392 -0.24 1.55 17.39
CA THR A 392 -1.10 2.19 16.38
C THR A 392 -1.71 1.15 15.44
N ILE A 393 -0.99 0.06 15.12
CA ILE A 393 -1.55 -1.08 14.40
C ILE A 393 -2.69 -1.70 15.21
N GLY A 394 -2.53 -1.91 16.53
CA GLY A 394 -3.62 -2.40 17.37
C GLY A 394 -4.90 -1.54 17.29
N THR A 395 -4.75 -0.20 17.25
CA THR A 395 -5.85 0.73 17.04
C THR A 395 -6.48 0.58 15.64
N LYS A 396 -5.66 0.42 14.61
CA LYS A 396 -6.11 0.18 13.24
C LYS A 396 -6.82 -1.17 13.10
N MET A 397 -6.39 -2.21 13.82
CA MET A 397 -7.09 -3.50 13.83
C MET A 397 -8.47 -3.38 14.48
N ALA A 398 -8.60 -2.67 15.59
CA ALA A 398 -9.90 -2.40 16.20
C ALA A 398 -10.85 -1.64 15.23
N PHE A 399 -10.33 -0.69 14.47
CA PHE A 399 -11.10 -0.02 13.41
C PHE A 399 -11.51 -0.99 12.30
N LYS A 400 -10.59 -1.82 11.82
CA LYS A 400 -10.85 -2.87 10.80
C LYS A 400 -12.03 -3.75 11.21
N ASP A 401 -12.01 -4.24 12.46
CA ASP A 401 -13.07 -5.08 13.01
C ASP A 401 -14.40 -4.33 13.11
N ALA A 402 -14.38 -3.12 13.64
CA ALA A 402 -15.57 -2.26 13.78
C ALA A 402 -16.21 -1.91 12.42
N GLN A 403 -15.42 -1.79 11.36
CA GLN A 403 -15.90 -1.52 10.00
C GLN A 403 -16.31 -2.78 9.22
N GLY A 404 -16.06 -3.97 9.73
CA GLY A 404 -16.35 -5.25 9.10
C GLY A 404 -15.50 -5.48 7.83
N LEU A 405 -14.24 -5.00 7.83
CA LEU A 405 -13.34 -5.17 6.69
C LEU A 405 -12.90 -6.63 6.55
N GLY A 406 -12.51 -7.03 5.34
CA GLY A 406 -12.13 -8.41 4.99
C GLY A 406 -10.74 -8.82 5.46
N GLY A 407 -9.99 -7.93 6.11
CA GLY A 407 -8.65 -8.19 6.60
C GLY A 407 -7.73 -6.99 6.50
N THR A 408 -6.44 -7.27 6.43
CA THR A 408 -5.37 -6.26 6.41
C THR A 408 -4.34 -6.63 5.35
N PHE A 409 -3.75 -5.64 4.71
CA PHE A 409 -2.55 -5.82 3.90
C PHE A 409 -1.47 -4.81 4.30
N PHE A 410 -0.22 -5.07 3.94
CA PHE A 410 0.86 -4.14 4.27
C PHE A 410 1.96 -4.11 3.21
N TRP A 411 2.52 -2.92 3.01
CA TRP A 411 3.71 -2.61 2.25
C TRP A 411 4.84 -2.33 3.23
N GLU A 412 5.94 -3.08 3.31
CA GLU A 412 6.18 -4.39 2.74
C GLU A 412 6.96 -5.23 3.79
N LEU A 413 7.06 -6.51 3.58
CA LEU A 413 7.59 -7.49 4.54
C LEU A 413 9.00 -7.14 5.06
N SER A 414 9.89 -6.61 4.21
CA SER A 414 11.27 -6.34 4.63
C SER A 414 11.40 -5.13 5.56
N GLY A 415 10.36 -4.29 5.68
CA GLY A 415 10.34 -3.14 6.60
C GLY A 415 10.20 -3.51 8.08
N ASP A 416 9.69 -4.71 8.38
CA ASP A 416 9.52 -5.20 9.75
C ASP A 416 10.85 -5.62 10.38
N THR A 417 10.83 -5.82 11.69
CA THR A 417 11.95 -6.37 12.45
C THR A 417 12.20 -7.84 12.11
N THR A 418 13.41 -8.34 12.38
CA THR A 418 13.78 -9.72 12.10
C THR A 418 12.95 -10.76 12.85
N ASN A 419 12.22 -10.36 13.87
CA ASN A 419 11.31 -11.19 14.65
C ASN A 419 9.82 -10.87 14.41
N GLY A 420 9.48 -10.06 13.39
CA GLY A 420 8.11 -9.78 12.99
C GLY A 420 7.28 -9.00 14.01
N GLU A 421 7.79 -7.86 14.49
CA GLU A 421 7.13 -7.07 15.53
C GLU A 421 5.81 -6.46 15.06
N LEU A 422 5.80 -5.87 13.85
CA LEU A 422 4.59 -5.25 13.30
C LEU A 422 3.55 -6.29 12.87
N ILE A 423 3.98 -7.35 12.19
CA ILE A 423 3.04 -8.39 11.74
C ILE A 423 2.38 -9.10 12.92
N LYS A 424 3.07 -9.24 14.06
CA LYS A 424 2.49 -9.79 15.29
C LYS A 424 1.40 -8.93 15.90
N ALA A 425 1.39 -7.63 15.62
CA ALA A 425 0.34 -6.71 16.04
C ALA A 425 -0.91 -6.77 15.11
N ILE A 426 -0.80 -7.37 13.94
CA ILE A 426 -1.92 -7.64 13.04
C ILE A 426 -2.67 -8.88 13.56
N ARG A 427 -3.98 -8.72 13.80
CA ARG A 427 -4.87 -9.73 14.41
C ARG A 427 -6.08 -9.97 13.52
#